data_35b261cc5a034f145b30c2c0316c953c
#
_entry.id   35b261cc5a034f145b30c2c0316c953c
#
_cell.length_a   1.000
_cell.length_b   1.000
_cell.length_c   1.000
_cell.angle_alpha   90.00
_cell.angle_beta   90.00
_cell.angle_gamma   90.00
#
_symmetry.space_group_name_H-M   'P 1'
#
loop_
_entity.id
_entity.type
_entity.pdbx_description
1 polymer ?
#
loop_
_entity_poly.entity_id
_entity_poly.type
_entity_poly.pdbx_seq_one_letter_code
_entity_poly.pdbx_strand_id
1 'polypeptide(L)'
;MAQMMKALVKREAAKGIWLEEVPVPTPGPNEVLVKLEKTAICGTDLHIYLWDDWSQRTIKPGLTIGHEFVGRIAALGSAVTGYDVGQRVSAEGHIVCGHCRNCRGGRQHLCPNTVGIGVNVNGAFAEYMVMPATNLWPIPDQIPSELAAFFDPYGNAAHCALEFNVIGEDVLITGAGPIGI
;
A
#
# COMPACT_ATOMS: atom_id res chain seq x y z
N MET A 1 -0.78 -19.18 -21.86
CA MET A 1 -0.37 -17.77 -21.90
C MET A 1 -0.72 -17.18 -20.55
N ALA A 2 0.14 -16.33 -19.96
CA ALA A 2 -0.17 -15.64 -18.70
C ALA A 2 -1.36 -14.71 -18.92
N GLN A 3 -2.25 -14.63 -17.94
CA GLN A 3 -3.34 -13.65 -17.93
C GLN A 3 -2.72 -12.24 -17.82
N MET A 4 -3.17 -11.30 -18.67
CA MET A 4 -2.73 -9.90 -18.65
C MET A 4 -3.75 -9.03 -17.92
N MET A 5 -3.27 -7.92 -17.36
CA MET A 5 -4.08 -6.92 -16.66
C MET A 5 -3.61 -5.51 -17.01
N LYS A 6 -4.49 -4.53 -16.85
CA LYS A 6 -4.14 -3.10 -16.94
C LYS A 6 -3.48 -2.62 -15.67
N ALA A 7 -2.43 -1.80 -15.81
CA ALA A 7 -1.73 -1.17 -14.70
C ALA A 7 -1.21 0.21 -15.09
N LEU A 8 -1.10 1.11 -14.11
CA LEU A 8 -0.40 2.38 -14.26
C LEU A 8 1.07 2.20 -13.83
N VAL A 9 1.95 2.29 -14.80
CA VAL A 9 3.38 1.97 -14.66
C VAL A 9 4.22 3.23 -14.80
N LYS A 10 5.20 3.39 -13.93
CA LYS A 10 6.29 4.34 -14.11
C LYS A 10 7.31 3.76 -15.08
N ARG A 11 7.03 3.81 -16.39
CA ARG A 11 7.84 3.19 -17.44
C ARG A 11 9.20 3.85 -17.62
N GLU A 12 9.24 5.18 -17.54
CA GLU A 12 10.40 5.99 -17.90
C GLU A 12 10.85 6.90 -16.76
N ALA A 13 12.13 7.23 -16.74
CA ALA A 13 12.75 8.22 -15.85
C ALA A 13 12.43 9.67 -16.31
N ALA A 14 11.13 9.99 -16.45
CA ALA A 14 10.62 11.27 -16.92
C ALA A 14 9.25 11.58 -16.29
N LYS A 15 8.78 12.79 -16.41
CA LYS A 15 7.42 13.16 -15.98
C LYS A 15 6.37 12.32 -16.72
N GLY A 16 5.44 11.74 -15.99
CA GLY A 16 4.34 10.93 -16.52
C GLY A 16 4.17 9.59 -15.79
N ILE A 17 3.06 8.94 -16.07
CA ILE A 17 2.66 7.60 -15.67
C ILE A 17 1.91 7.02 -16.87
N TRP A 18 2.13 5.75 -17.20
CA TRP A 18 1.61 5.14 -18.42
C TRP A 18 0.69 3.98 -18.11
N LEU A 19 -0.44 3.92 -18.81
CA LEU A 19 -1.33 2.76 -18.77
C LEU A 19 -0.73 1.66 -19.67
N GLU A 20 -0.45 0.51 -19.07
CA GLU A 20 0.17 -0.64 -19.76
C GLU A 20 -0.59 -1.92 -19.47
N GLU A 21 -0.39 -2.93 -20.32
CA GLU A 21 -0.77 -4.30 -20.05
C GLU A 21 0.43 -5.05 -19.47
N VAL A 22 0.25 -5.58 -18.26
CA VAL A 22 1.28 -6.33 -17.53
C VAL A 22 0.73 -7.72 -17.13
N PRO A 23 1.58 -8.71 -16.90
CA PRO A 23 1.12 -10.00 -16.41
C PRO A 23 0.46 -9.89 -15.03
N VAL A 24 -0.66 -10.60 -14.81
CA VAL A 24 -1.23 -10.80 -13.47
C VAL A 24 -0.20 -11.55 -12.63
N PRO A 25 0.21 -11.01 -11.45
CA PRO A 25 1.21 -11.66 -10.63
C PRO A 25 0.68 -12.95 -9.98
N THR A 26 1.57 -13.87 -9.69
CA THR A 26 1.24 -15.09 -8.94
C THR A 26 1.71 -14.95 -7.50
N PRO A 27 0.86 -15.20 -6.50
CA PRO A 27 1.27 -15.09 -5.10
C PRO A 27 2.26 -16.19 -4.72
N GLY A 28 3.31 -15.82 -3.99
CA GLY A 28 4.21 -16.75 -3.33
C GLY A 28 3.54 -17.48 -2.14
N PRO A 29 4.24 -18.40 -1.47
CA PRO A 29 3.62 -19.24 -0.43
C PRO A 29 2.95 -18.45 0.71
N ASN A 30 3.52 -17.33 1.14
CA ASN A 30 3.00 -16.49 2.23
C ASN A 30 2.30 -15.21 1.74
N GLU A 31 1.95 -15.16 0.47
CA GLU A 31 1.34 -13.99 -0.15
C GLU A 31 -0.09 -14.28 -0.60
N VAL A 32 -0.83 -13.22 -0.84
CA VAL A 32 -2.16 -13.28 -1.42
C VAL A 32 -2.23 -12.48 -2.70
N LEU A 33 -3.02 -12.93 -3.65
CA LEU A 33 -3.43 -12.14 -4.80
C LEU A 33 -4.71 -11.39 -4.44
N VAL A 34 -4.67 -10.07 -4.51
CA VAL A 34 -5.82 -9.20 -4.27
C VAL A 34 -6.33 -8.65 -5.59
N LYS A 35 -7.62 -8.83 -5.87
CA LYS A 35 -8.33 -8.13 -6.94
C LYS A 35 -8.77 -6.77 -6.40
N LEU A 36 -8.29 -5.69 -7.02
CA LEU A 36 -8.51 -4.34 -6.54
C LEU A 36 -9.92 -3.82 -6.91
N GLU A 37 -10.59 -3.18 -5.96
CA GLU A 37 -11.91 -2.55 -6.14
C GLU A 37 -11.78 -1.04 -6.31
N LYS A 38 -11.02 -0.40 -5.43
CA LYS A 38 -10.77 1.05 -5.42
C LYS A 38 -9.35 1.33 -4.95
N THR A 39 -8.81 2.42 -5.46
CA THR A 39 -7.52 2.98 -5.04
C THR A 39 -7.66 4.47 -4.79
N ALA A 40 -6.80 5.03 -3.95
CA ALA A 40 -6.69 6.47 -3.74
C ALA A 40 -5.31 6.97 -4.19
N ILE A 41 -5.20 8.28 -4.41
CA ILE A 41 -3.99 8.93 -4.90
C ILE A 41 -3.32 9.64 -3.73
N CYS A 42 -2.09 9.28 -3.42
CA CYS A 42 -1.24 9.92 -2.42
C CYS A 42 -0.39 11.04 -3.03
N GLY A 43 0.11 11.94 -2.19
CA GLY A 43 1.14 12.91 -2.58
C GLY A 43 2.41 12.25 -3.13
N THR A 44 2.75 11.06 -2.65
CA THR A 44 3.84 10.23 -3.17
C THR A 44 3.67 9.91 -4.66
N ASP A 45 2.45 9.63 -5.10
CA ASP A 45 2.17 9.34 -6.52
C ASP A 45 2.38 10.59 -7.39
N LEU A 46 2.12 11.80 -6.85
CA LEU A 46 2.44 13.06 -7.51
C LEU A 46 3.95 13.27 -7.66
N HIS A 47 4.73 12.98 -6.64
CA HIS A 47 6.20 13.01 -6.71
C HIS A 47 6.70 12.07 -7.82
N ILE A 48 6.18 10.84 -7.88
CA ILE A 48 6.51 9.85 -8.91
C ILE A 48 6.10 10.36 -10.31
N TYR A 49 4.89 10.94 -10.44
CA TYR A 49 4.41 11.51 -11.69
C TYR A 49 5.31 12.64 -12.17
N LEU A 50 5.67 13.59 -11.29
CA LEU A 50 6.50 14.75 -11.62
C LEU A 50 7.95 14.40 -11.88
N TRP A 51 8.42 13.25 -11.40
CA TRP A 51 9.79 12.78 -11.50
C TRP A 51 10.78 13.75 -10.84
N ASP A 52 10.45 14.20 -9.63
CA ASP A 52 11.25 15.11 -8.85
C ASP A 52 12.52 14.46 -8.27
N ASP A 53 13.31 15.23 -7.54
CA ASP A 53 14.59 14.77 -6.97
C ASP A 53 14.47 13.55 -6.06
N TRP A 54 13.35 13.43 -5.32
CA TRP A 54 13.10 12.27 -4.48
C TRP A 54 12.82 11.03 -5.34
N SER A 55 11.94 11.17 -6.32
CA SER A 55 11.58 10.08 -7.25
C SER A 55 12.78 9.57 -8.03
N GLN A 56 13.65 10.48 -8.51
CA GLN A 56 14.88 10.13 -9.24
C GLN A 56 15.83 9.27 -8.42
N ARG A 57 15.87 9.47 -7.10
CA ARG A 57 16.72 8.69 -6.20
C ARG A 57 16.10 7.40 -5.72
N THR A 58 14.77 7.31 -5.71
CA THR A 58 14.03 6.25 -5.01
C THR A 58 13.36 5.25 -5.96
N ILE A 59 12.78 5.75 -7.05
CA ILE A 59 11.93 4.95 -7.93
C ILE A 59 12.75 4.34 -9.07
N LYS A 60 12.55 3.05 -9.29
CA LYS A 60 13.09 2.35 -10.46
C LYS A 60 12.01 2.28 -11.55
N PRO A 61 12.28 2.77 -12.78
CA PRO A 61 11.37 2.60 -13.90
C PRO A 61 10.97 1.14 -14.13
N GLY A 62 9.75 0.93 -14.61
CA GLY A 62 9.13 -0.39 -14.74
C GLY A 62 8.20 -0.78 -13.60
N LEU A 63 8.04 0.10 -12.60
CA LEU A 63 7.23 -0.14 -11.40
C LEU A 63 5.75 0.22 -11.63
N THR A 64 4.83 -0.67 -11.25
CA THR A 64 3.42 -0.31 -11.02
C THR A 64 3.33 0.48 -9.73
N ILE A 65 2.74 1.67 -9.77
CA ILE A 65 2.66 2.58 -8.62
C ILE A 65 1.35 2.40 -7.83
N GLY A 66 1.14 3.26 -6.81
CA GLY A 66 -0.04 3.25 -5.94
C GLY A 66 0.12 2.35 -4.71
N HIS A 67 -0.42 2.79 -3.57
CA HIS A 67 -0.27 2.07 -2.29
C HIS A 67 -1.51 2.19 -1.38
N GLU A 68 -2.48 2.99 -1.74
CA GLU A 68 -3.75 3.15 -1.04
C GLU A 68 -4.84 2.38 -1.77
N PHE A 69 -5.45 1.38 -1.14
CA PHE A 69 -6.40 0.52 -1.83
C PHE A 69 -7.37 -0.23 -0.92
N VAL A 70 -8.44 -0.73 -1.52
CA VAL A 70 -9.28 -1.81 -1.01
C VAL A 70 -9.56 -2.80 -2.14
N GLY A 71 -9.67 -4.09 -1.80
CA GLY A 71 -9.92 -5.14 -2.78
C GLY A 71 -10.42 -6.42 -2.12
N ARG A 72 -10.51 -7.48 -2.92
CA ARG A 72 -10.88 -8.83 -2.44
C ARG A 72 -9.79 -9.83 -2.77
N ILE A 73 -9.57 -10.75 -1.87
CA ILE A 73 -8.64 -11.87 -2.06
C ILE A 73 -9.12 -12.72 -3.25
N ALA A 74 -8.29 -12.82 -4.28
CA ALA A 74 -8.56 -13.63 -5.47
C ALA A 74 -7.87 -14.99 -5.41
N ALA A 75 -6.71 -15.10 -4.75
CA ALA A 75 -6.01 -16.35 -4.52
C ALA A 75 -5.12 -16.26 -3.27
N LEU A 76 -4.88 -17.42 -2.65
CA LEU A 76 -4.04 -17.58 -1.47
C LEU A 76 -2.77 -18.36 -1.83
N GLY A 77 -1.63 -17.94 -1.30
CA GLY A 77 -0.42 -18.74 -1.30
C GLY A 77 -0.55 -19.98 -0.41
N SER A 78 0.23 -21.00 -0.70
CA SER A 78 0.08 -22.35 -0.11
C SER A 78 0.28 -22.41 1.41
N ALA A 79 0.94 -21.41 2.01
CA ALA A 79 1.18 -21.33 3.45
C ALA A 79 0.29 -20.28 4.16
N VAL A 80 -0.60 -19.59 3.43
CA VAL A 80 -1.49 -18.59 4.01
C VAL A 80 -2.62 -19.28 4.78
N THR A 81 -2.85 -18.83 6.01
CA THR A 81 -3.94 -19.27 6.87
C THR A 81 -4.68 -18.05 7.44
N GLY A 82 -5.93 -18.21 7.86
CA GLY A 82 -6.71 -17.14 8.49
C GLY A 82 -7.36 -16.15 7.53
N TYR A 83 -7.31 -16.42 6.23
CA TYR A 83 -7.97 -15.64 5.17
C TYR A 83 -8.72 -16.57 4.22
N ASP A 84 -9.78 -16.05 3.62
CA ASP A 84 -10.60 -16.75 2.62
C ASP A 84 -10.60 -16.01 1.27
N VAL A 85 -10.70 -16.76 0.18
CA VAL A 85 -10.92 -16.19 -1.16
C VAL A 85 -12.27 -15.46 -1.16
N GLY A 86 -12.30 -14.26 -1.74
CA GLY A 86 -13.46 -13.37 -1.71
C GLY A 86 -13.51 -12.43 -0.50
N GLN A 87 -12.73 -12.69 0.55
CA GLN A 87 -12.66 -11.79 1.72
C GLN A 87 -12.17 -10.42 1.31
N ARG A 88 -12.83 -9.39 1.83
CA ARG A 88 -12.50 -8.00 1.55
C ARG A 88 -11.37 -7.52 2.46
N VAL A 89 -10.36 -6.86 1.88
CA VAL A 89 -9.15 -6.47 2.57
C VAL A 89 -8.63 -5.10 2.09
N SER A 90 -7.94 -4.40 2.99
CA SER A 90 -6.95 -3.38 2.69
C SER A 90 -5.63 -3.84 3.29
N ALA A 91 -4.58 -3.01 3.26
CA ALA A 91 -3.28 -3.42 3.80
C ALA A 91 -2.48 -2.25 4.39
N GLU A 92 -1.53 -2.62 5.26
CA GLU A 92 -0.38 -1.77 5.59
C GLU A 92 0.60 -1.79 4.41
N GLY A 93 0.84 -0.62 3.81
CA GLY A 93 1.67 -0.48 2.62
C GLY A 93 3.17 -0.68 2.84
N HIS A 94 3.63 -0.77 4.10
CA HIS A 94 5.02 -0.95 4.46
C HIS A 94 5.31 -2.40 4.84
N ILE A 95 6.00 -3.11 3.94
CA ILE A 95 6.43 -4.49 4.18
C ILE A 95 7.71 -4.45 5.01
N VAL A 96 7.66 -5.00 6.22
CA VAL A 96 8.78 -5.01 7.17
C VAL A 96 9.49 -6.34 7.20
N CYS A 97 10.76 -6.37 7.63
CA CYS A 97 11.54 -7.61 7.63
C CYS A 97 11.13 -8.63 8.72
N GLY A 98 10.38 -8.24 9.74
CA GLY A 98 9.88 -9.11 10.81
C GLY A 98 10.92 -9.56 11.83
N HIS A 99 12.23 -9.46 11.57
CA HIS A 99 13.27 -10.07 12.39
C HIS A 99 14.31 -9.11 12.99
N CYS A 100 14.35 -7.84 12.56
CA CYS A 100 15.27 -6.87 13.16
C CYS A 100 14.84 -6.49 14.59
N ARG A 101 15.73 -5.81 15.32
CA ARG A 101 15.48 -5.37 16.70
C ARG A 101 14.16 -4.62 16.85
N ASN A 102 13.87 -3.70 15.92
CA ASN A 102 12.65 -2.89 15.97
C ASN A 102 11.40 -3.74 15.75
N CYS A 103 11.40 -4.62 14.73
CA CYS A 103 10.28 -5.52 14.47
C CYS A 103 10.00 -6.45 15.66
N ARG A 104 11.04 -7.06 16.25
CA ARG A 104 10.91 -7.93 17.42
C ARG A 104 10.48 -7.19 18.68
N GLY A 105 10.76 -5.89 18.76
CA GLY A 105 10.35 -5.01 19.85
C GLY A 105 8.97 -4.36 19.67
N GLY A 106 8.16 -4.80 18.69
CA GLY A 106 6.85 -4.23 18.42
C GLY A 106 6.87 -2.84 17.75
N ARG A 107 8.03 -2.41 17.28
CA ARG A 107 8.25 -1.11 16.62
C ARG A 107 8.48 -1.30 15.13
N GLN A 108 7.55 -1.96 14.46
CA GLN A 108 7.65 -2.32 13.04
C GLN A 108 7.76 -1.09 12.12
N HIS A 109 7.07 0.01 12.46
CA HIS A 109 7.16 1.29 11.77
C HIS A 109 8.58 1.90 11.75
N LEU A 110 9.49 1.44 12.62
CA LEU A 110 10.91 1.81 12.64
C LEU A 110 11.82 0.75 11.99
N CYS A 111 11.30 -0.13 11.18
CA CYS A 111 12.09 -1.15 10.51
C CYS A 111 13.07 -0.51 9.50
N PRO A 112 14.40 -0.70 9.64
CA PRO A 112 15.36 -0.12 8.68
C PRO A 112 15.33 -0.79 7.30
N ASN A 113 14.67 -1.95 7.19
CA ASN A 113 14.55 -2.73 5.96
C ASN A 113 13.12 -2.68 5.38
N THR A 114 12.40 -1.58 5.63
CA THR A 114 11.05 -1.40 5.10
C THR A 114 11.06 -1.32 3.58
N VAL A 115 10.11 -2.02 2.95
CA VAL A 115 9.85 -2.01 1.52
C VAL A 115 8.44 -1.46 1.30
N GLY A 116 8.31 -0.32 0.60
CA GLY A 116 7.02 0.30 0.29
C GLY A 116 6.42 -0.25 -1.00
N ILE A 117 5.14 -0.64 -0.96
CA ILE A 117 4.39 -0.97 -2.18
C ILE A 117 4.19 0.28 -3.02
N GLY A 118 4.19 0.16 -4.34
CA GLY A 118 4.11 1.30 -5.26
C GLY A 118 5.34 2.21 -5.27
N VAL A 119 6.37 1.90 -4.47
CA VAL A 119 7.62 2.66 -4.34
C VAL A 119 8.85 1.78 -4.59
N ASN A 120 8.96 0.66 -3.92
CA ASN A 120 10.08 -0.28 -4.06
C ASN A 120 9.68 -1.58 -4.77
N VAL A 121 8.41 -1.95 -4.65
CA VAL A 121 7.77 -3.10 -5.32
C VAL A 121 6.46 -2.67 -5.96
N ASN A 122 5.94 -3.48 -6.89
CA ASN A 122 4.70 -3.18 -7.59
C ASN A 122 3.55 -2.90 -6.64
N GLY A 123 2.77 -1.89 -6.97
CA GLY A 123 1.69 -1.33 -6.16
C GLY A 123 0.28 -1.57 -6.70
N ALA A 124 -0.63 -0.74 -6.23
CA ALA A 124 -2.07 -0.93 -6.31
C ALA A 124 -2.76 -0.27 -7.52
N PHE A 125 -2.06 0.50 -8.35
CA PHE A 125 -2.71 1.06 -9.55
C PHE A 125 -2.73 0.03 -10.69
N ALA A 126 -3.40 -1.09 -10.43
CA ALA A 126 -3.58 -2.24 -11.32
C ALA A 126 -4.93 -2.92 -11.06
N GLU A 127 -5.28 -3.95 -11.82
CA GLU A 127 -6.48 -4.76 -11.55
C GLU A 127 -6.23 -5.80 -10.45
N TYR A 128 -4.97 -6.24 -10.29
CA TYR A 128 -4.54 -7.18 -9.25
C TYR A 128 -3.18 -6.78 -8.69
N MET A 129 -2.93 -7.15 -7.45
CA MET A 129 -1.62 -7.04 -6.82
C MET A 129 -1.36 -8.22 -5.88
N VAL A 130 -0.09 -8.47 -5.59
CA VAL A 130 0.34 -9.45 -4.59
C VAL A 130 0.83 -8.75 -3.34
N MET A 131 0.42 -9.25 -2.17
CA MET A 131 0.81 -8.74 -0.86
C MET A 131 1.17 -9.87 0.09
N PRO A 132 2.14 -9.70 1.01
CA PRO A 132 2.28 -10.60 2.14
C PRO A 132 1.01 -10.66 2.97
N ALA A 133 0.57 -11.85 3.34
CA ALA A 133 -0.65 -12.04 4.14
C ALA A 133 -0.59 -11.29 5.48
N THR A 134 0.61 -11.13 6.05
CA THR A 134 0.84 -10.41 7.30
C THR A 134 0.56 -8.91 7.25
N ASN A 135 0.50 -8.33 6.06
CA ASN A 135 0.20 -6.92 5.85
C ASN A 135 -1.30 -6.64 5.66
N LEU A 136 -2.12 -7.67 5.47
CA LEU A 136 -3.54 -7.50 5.17
C LEU A 136 -4.38 -7.25 6.43
N TRP A 137 -5.39 -6.42 6.26
CA TRP A 137 -6.44 -6.17 7.24
C TRP A 137 -7.81 -6.44 6.64
N PRO A 138 -8.60 -7.34 7.25
CA PRO A 138 -9.99 -7.57 6.85
C PRO A 138 -10.82 -6.30 7.00
N ILE A 139 -11.60 -5.97 5.99
CA ILE A 139 -12.46 -4.80 5.96
C ILE A 139 -13.92 -5.24 5.94
N PRO A 140 -14.75 -4.81 6.91
CA PRO A 140 -16.19 -5.09 6.90
C PRO A 140 -16.86 -4.58 5.63
N ASP A 141 -17.77 -5.38 5.05
CA ASP A 141 -18.48 -5.04 3.80
C ASP A 141 -19.35 -3.78 3.93
N GLN A 142 -19.76 -3.41 5.15
CA GLN A 142 -20.55 -2.20 5.43
C GLN A 142 -19.78 -0.90 5.20
N ILE A 143 -18.45 -0.93 5.20
CA ILE A 143 -17.63 0.26 4.95
C ILE A 143 -17.61 0.51 3.43
N PRO A 144 -18.04 1.70 2.94
CA PRO A 144 -17.95 2.02 1.52
C PRO A 144 -16.53 1.89 0.98
N SER A 145 -16.38 1.42 -0.28
CA SER A 145 -15.04 1.20 -0.88
C SER A 145 -14.24 2.49 -1.01
N GLU A 146 -14.93 3.63 -1.17
CA GLU A 146 -14.32 4.96 -1.20
C GLU A 146 -13.62 5.31 0.12
N LEU A 147 -14.21 4.94 1.25
CA LEU A 147 -13.61 5.15 2.57
C LEU A 147 -12.54 4.10 2.86
N ALA A 148 -12.78 2.83 2.48
CA ALA A 148 -11.83 1.76 2.72
C ALA A 148 -10.52 1.93 1.93
N ALA A 149 -10.56 2.53 0.74
CA ALA A 149 -9.37 2.85 -0.05
C ALA A 149 -8.49 3.93 0.60
N PHE A 150 -9.06 4.71 1.54
CA PHE A 150 -8.40 5.81 2.25
C PHE A 150 -7.76 5.38 3.58
N PHE A 151 -7.78 4.10 3.91
CA PHE A 151 -7.33 3.63 5.24
C PHE A 151 -5.83 3.79 5.48
N ASP A 152 -5.00 3.85 4.45
CA ASP A 152 -3.57 4.13 4.62
C ASP A 152 -3.33 5.54 5.20
N PRO A 153 -3.79 6.66 4.61
CA PRO A 153 -3.63 7.98 5.22
C PRO A 153 -4.38 8.13 6.54
N TYR A 154 -5.55 7.49 6.71
CA TYR A 154 -6.27 7.47 7.98
C TYR A 154 -5.46 6.76 9.08
N GLY A 155 -4.82 5.64 8.77
CA GLY A 155 -3.93 4.92 9.69
C GLY A 155 -2.73 5.76 10.12
N ASN A 156 -2.12 6.50 9.19
CA ASN A 156 -1.04 7.45 9.50
C ASN A 156 -1.51 8.56 10.45
N ALA A 157 -2.69 9.14 10.19
CA ALA A 157 -3.29 10.17 11.05
C ALA A 157 -3.59 9.62 12.46
N ALA A 158 -4.24 8.47 12.54
CA ALA A 158 -4.57 7.81 13.81
C ALA A 158 -3.30 7.44 14.60
N HIS A 159 -2.26 6.92 13.95
CA HIS A 159 -0.99 6.61 14.59
C HIS A 159 -0.36 7.86 15.20
N CYS A 160 -0.27 8.96 14.46
CA CYS A 160 0.26 10.23 14.95
C CYS A 160 -0.54 10.79 16.13
N ALA A 161 -1.87 10.75 16.03
CA ALA A 161 -2.77 11.30 17.07
C ALA A 161 -2.74 10.49 18.37
N LEU A 162 -2.49 9.17 18.28
CA LEU A 162 -2.54 8.25 19.43
C LEU A 162 -1.16 7.92 20.01
N GLU A 163 -0.07 8.38 19.42
CA GLU A 163 1.29 8.09 19.89
C GLU A 163 1.60 8.72 21.25
N PHE A 164 1.00 9.89 21.53
CA PHE A 164 1.17 10.61 22.79
C PHE A 164 -0.18 10.86 23.45
N ASN A 165 -0.16 10.92 24.80
CA ASN A 165 -1.36 11.35 25.54
C ASN A 165 -1.50 12.86 25.41
N VAL A 166 -2.53 13.30 24.68
CA VAL A 166 -2.84 14.73 24.43
C VAL A 166 -4.01 15.25 25.27
N ILE A 167 -4.50 14.46 26.23
CA ILE A 167 -5.64 14.85 27.07
C ILE A 167 -5.21 16.03 27.97
N GLY A 168 -5.89 17.18 27.80
CA GLY A 168 -5.60 18.40 28.55
C GLY A 168 -4.43 19.23 28.02
N GLU A 169 -3.83 18.85 26.89
CA GLU A 169 -2.72 19.55 26.25
C GLU A 169 -3.19 20.45 25.11
N ASP A 170 -2.43 21.51 24.84
CA ASP A 170 -2.62 22.32 23.64
C ASP A 170 -1.95 21.62 22.45
N VAL A 171 -2.72 21.34 21.39
CA VAL A 171 -2.24 20.62 20.20
C VAL A 171 -2.22 21.55 19.00
N LEU A 172 -1.07 21.63 18.34
CA LEU A 172 -0.90 22.34 17.07
C LEU A 172 -0.86 21.33 15.92
N ILE A 173 -1.80 21.42 14.98
CA ILE A 173 -1.78 20.65 13.74
C ILE A 173 -1.30 21.56 12.60
N THR A 174 -0.18 21.21 11.98
CA THR A 174 0.38 21.94 10.84
C THR A 174 -0.06 21.32 9.52
N GLY A 175 -0.91 22.04 8.79
CA GLY A 175 -1.50 21.59 7.52
C GLY A 175 -2.90 20.97 7.67
N ALA A 176 -3.79 21.34 6.76
CA ALA A 176 -5.17 20.86 6.67
C ALA A 176 -5.37 19.97 5.43
N GLY A 177 -4.43 19.08 5.20
CA GLY A 177 -4.52 18.04 4.17
C GLY A 177 -5.21 16.76 4.69
N PRO A 178 -5.28 15.68 3.88
CA PRO A 178 -5.98 14.44 4.23
C PRO A 178 -5.54 13.79 5.55
N ILE A 179 -4.30 14.02 5.97
CA ILE A 179 -3.78 13.49 7.25
C ILE A 179 -4.02 14.47 8.41
N GLY A 180 -4.11 15.78 8.14
CA GLY A 180 -4.27 16.81 9.18
C GLY A 180 -5.72 17.12 9.56
N ILE A 181 -6.69 16.64 8.78
CA ILE A 181 -8.12 16.77 9.04
C ILE A 181 -8.61 15.58 9.87
#